data_85369e0f45b0a4e2bc2076f7f7500dfc
#
_entry.id   85369e0f45b0a4e2bc2076f7f7500dfc
#
_cell.length_a   1.000
_cell.length_b   1.000
_cell.length_c   1.000
_cell.angle_alpha   90.00
_cell.angle_beta   90.00
_cell.angle_gamma   90.00
#
_symmetry.space_group_name_H-M   'P 1'
#
loop_
_entity.id
_entity.type
_entity.pdbx_description
1 polymer ?
#
loop_
_entity_poly.entity_id
_entity_poly.type
_entity_poly.pdbx_seq_one_letter_code
_entity_poly.pdbx_strand_id
1 'polypeptide(L)'
;MLKTLGRETKGFRLVSVLTPIFMIAEVIMEMIIPRLMASIIDNGVTPGNMQVIYTVGAQMIVAALFGLLFGILGAVAGSHAATGFARNLRRAMFRNIQTFSFANIDKYSTAGLVTRMTTDVTNVQNAFQMIERMCVRAPVHLVFALMM
;
A
#
# COMPACT_ATOMS: atom_id res chain seq x y z
N MET A 1 0.46 -9.71 -21.00
CA MET A 1 -0.42 -8.91 -20.13
C MET A 1 0.34 -8.17 -19.03
N LEU A 2 1.06 -8.83 -18.13
CA LEU A 2 1.81 -8.16 -17.03
C LEU A 2 2.85 -7.13 -17.51
N LYS A 3 3.60 -7.41 -18.60
CA LYS A 3 4.54 -6.44 -19.18
C LYS A 3 3.86 -5.17 -19.73
N THR A 4 2.64 -5.28 -20.24
CA THR A 4 1.88 -4.14 -20.78
C THR A 4 1.34 -3.29 -19.63
N LEU A 5 0.83 -3.92 -18.56
CA LEU A 5 0.39 -3.24 -17.34
C LEU A 5 1.57 -2.54 -16.62
N GLY A 6 2.75 -3.18 -16.55
CA GLY A 6 3.95 -2.58 -15.98
C GLY A 6 4.50 -1.39 -16.79
N ARG A 7 4.10 -1.23 -18.07
CA ARG A 7 4.45 -0.07 -18.87
C ARG A 7 3.62 1.16 -18.53
N GLU A 8 2.42 0.97 -18.09
CA GLU A 8 1.50 2.05 -17.71
C GLU A 8 1.80 2.67 -16.33
N THR A 9 2.71 2.05 -15.55
CA THR A 9 3.26 2.65 -14.31
C THR A 9 4.35 3.70 -14.59
N LYS A 10 4.70 3.94 -15.87
CA LYS A 10 5.66 4.99 -16.26
C LYS A 10 5.12 6.37 -15.85
N GLY A 11 5.93 7.09 -15.07
CA GLY A 11 5.58 8.40 -14.50
C GLY A 11 5.23 8.37 -13.00
N PHE A 12 4.86 7.21 -12.45
CA PHE A 12 4.55 7.03 -11.01
C PHE A 12 5.50 6.04 -10.31
N ARG A 13 6.61 5.67 -10.99
CA ARG A 13 7.58 4.69 -10.46
C ARG A 13 8.18 5.09 -9.12
N LEU A 14 8.49 6.37 -8.95
CA LEU A 14 9.01 6.89 -7.67
C LEU A 14 7.99 6.67 -6.54
N VAL A 15 6.73 6.97 -6.77
CA VAL A 15 5.67 6.81 -5.77
C VAL A 15 5.42 5.33 -5.48
N SER A 16 5.39 4.47 -6.52
CA SER A 16 5.26 3.01 -6.35
C SER A 16 6.43 2.36 -5.62
N VAL A 17 7.64 2.95 -5.65
CA VAL A 17 8.79 2.48 -4.87
C VAL A 17 8.78 3.05 -3.45
N LEU A 18 8.29 4.28 -3.27
CA LEU A 18 8.16 4.89 -1.95
C LEU A 18 7.10 4.19 -1.07
N THR A 19 6.01 3.73 -1.68
CA THR A 19 4.92 3.03 -0.97
C THR A 19 5.44 1.84 -0.14
N PRO A 20 6.15 0.84 -0.72
CA PRO A 20 6.68 -0.27 0.06
C PRO A 20 7.69 0.16 1.14
N ILE A 21 8.47 1.21 0.91
CA ILE A 21 9.42 1.71 1.91
C ILE A 21 8.68 2.23 3.15
N PHE A 22 7.64 3.05 2.97
CA PHE A 22 6.83 3.53 4.08
C PHE A 22 6.09 2.40 4.80
N MET A 23 5.58 1.40 4.06
CA MET A 23 4.91 0.24 4.64
C MET A 23 5.87 -0.62 5.47
N ILE A 24 7.10 -0.83 5.01
CA ILE A 24 8.13 -1.56 5.79
C ILE A 24 8.45 -0.77 7.06
N ALA A 25 8.62 0.55 6.97
CA ALA A 25 8.89 1.39 8.14
C ALA A 25 7.73 1.36 9.15
N GLU A 26 6.46 1.38 8.69
CA GLU A 26 5.27 1.20 9.51
C GLU A 26 5.32 -0.13 10.27
N VAL A 27 5.54 -1.25 9.56
CA VAL A 27 5.60 -2.59 10.17
C VAL A 27 6.73 -2.72 11.19
N ILE A 28 7.88 -2.11 10.93
CA ILE A 28 9.00 -2.09 11.90
C ILE A 28 8.56 -1.39 13.19
N MET A 29 7.86 -0.24 13.10
CA MET A 29 7.35 0.46 14.28
C MET A 29 6.30 -0.38 15.03
N GLU A 30 5.38 -1.04 14.30
CA GLU A 30 4.40 -1.96 14.89
C GLU A 30 5.07 -3.11 15.66
N MET A 31 6.22 -3.63 15.20
CA MET A 31 6.94 -4.72 15.86
C MET A 31 7.79 -4.29 17.06
N ILE A 32 8.15 -3.01 17.14
CA ILE A 32 8.88 -2.47 18.30
C ILE A 32 7.97 -2.38 19.54
N ILE A 33 6.68 -2.09 19.36
CA ILE A 33 5.72 -1.88 20.46
C ILE A 33 5.61 -3.10 21.38
N PRO A 34 5.42 -4.35 20.91
CA PRO A 34 5.38 -5.53 21.77
C PRO A 34 6.68 -5.77 22.56
N ARG A 35 7.83 -5.49 21.93
CA ARG A 35 9.15 -5.59 22.63
C ARG A 35 9.29 -4.57 23.74
N LEU A 36 8.87 -3.35 23.52
CA LEU A 36 8.85 -2.31 24.55
C LEU A 36 7.87 -2.67 25.68
N MET A 37 6.72 -3.26 25.34
CA MET A 37 5.75 -3.73 26.32
C MET A 37 6.32 -4.84 27.22
N ALA A 38 7.01 -5.82 26.64
CA ALA A 38 7.73 -6.83 27.41
C ALA A 38 8.78 -6.19 28.36
N SER A 39 9.53 -5.23 27.87
CA SER A 39 10.51 -4.49 28.67
C SER A 39 9.88 -3.71 29.84
N ILE A 40 8.69 -3.15 29.65
CA ILE A 40 7.94 -2.50 30.75
C ILE A 40 7.57 -3.52 31.82
N ILE A 41 7.11 -4.70 31.43
CA ILE A 41 6.71 -5.74 32.38
C ILE A 41 7.93 -6.24 33.16
N ASP A 42 9.00 -6.62 32.46
CA ASP A 42 10.16 -7.28 33.04
C ASP A 42 11.01 -6.33 33.88
N ASN A 43 11.26 -5.11 33.41
CA ASN A 43 12.20 -4.17 34.01
C ASN A 43 11.51 -3.02 34.76
N GLY A 44 10.20 -2.81 34.54
CA GLY A 44 9.44 -1.75 35.16
C GLY A 44 8.49 -2.27 36.25
N VAL A 45 7.53 -3.10 35.85
CA VAL A 45 6.46 -3.54 36.75
C VAL A 45 6.97 -4.56 37.77
N THR A 46 7.70 -5.60 37.31
CA THR A 46 8.20 -6.69 38.19
C THR A 46 9.11 -6.15 39.28
N PRO A 47 10.13 -5.30 39.01
CA PRO A 47 10.97 -4.72 40.07
C PRO A 47 10.39 -3.46 40.72
N GLY A 48 9.22 -2.97 40.29
CA GLY A 48 8.58 -1.74 40.80
C GLY A 48 9.28 -0.44 40.42
N ASN A 49 10.05 -0.43 39.32
CA ASN A 49 10.82 0.73 38.86
C ASN A 49 9.98 1.67 38.00
N MET A 50 9.38 2.69 38.61
CA MET A 50 8.52 3.67 37.93
C MET A 50 9.26 4.48 36.87
N GLN A 51 10.56 4.72 37.03
CA GLN A 51 11.33 5.49 36.04
C GLN A 51 11.45 4.75 34.70
N VAL A 52 11.62 3.42 34.73
CA VAL A 52 11.64 2.57 33.53
C VAL A 52 10.28 2.60 32.85
N ILE A 53 9.18 2.52 33.61
CA ILE A 53 7.81 2.56 33.07
C ILE A 53 7.58 3.88 32.30
N TYR A 54 7.94 5.01 32.87
CA TYR A 54 7.79 6.31 32.20
C TYR A 54 8.67 6.43 30.96
N THR A 55 9.93 6.00 31.03
CA THR A 55 10.88 6.12 29.93
C THR A 55 10.48 5.23 28.74
N VAL A 56 10.18 3.96 29.03
CA VAL A 56 9.81 3.00 27.96
C VAL A 56 8.39 3.30 27.45
N GLY A 57 7.48 3.76 28.31
CA GLY A 57 6.16 4.23 27.92
C GLY A 57 6.23 5.43 26.96
N ALA A 58 7.11 6.39 27.22
CA ALA A 58 7.35 7.50 26.30
C ALA A 58 7.91 7.01 24.95
N GLN A 59 8.84 6.05 24.94
CA GLN A 59 9.33 5.43 23.72
C GLN A 59 8.23 4.72 22.93
N MET A 60 7.29 4.04 23.59
CA MET A 60 6.14 3.43 22.92
C MET A 60 5.24 4.47 22.23
N ILE A 61 4.98 5.61 22.89
CA ILE A 61 4.20 6.70 22.31
C ILE A 61 4.91 7.24 21.05
N VAL A 62 6.20 7.47 21.12
CA VAL A 62 7.01 7.93 19.98
C VAL A 62 6.96 6.92 18.84
N ALA A 63 7.15 5.62 19.13
CA ALA A 63 7.07 4.56 18.12
C ALA A 63 5.69 4.51 17.46
N ALA A 64 4.61 4.64 18.24
CA ALA A 64 3.22 4.67 17.74
C ALA A 64 2.98 5.88 16.83
N LEU A 65 3.48 7.07 17.18
CA LEU A 65 3.37 8.27 16.37
C LEU A 65 4.13 8.15 15.03
N PHE A 66 5.32 7.56 15.04
CA PHE A 66 6.06 7.28 13.81
C PHE A 66 5.35 6.21 12.96
N GLY A 67 4.81 5.16 13.57
CA GLY A 67 4.02 4.16 12.89
C GLY A 67 2.80 4.78 12.18
N LEU A 68 2.06 5.64 12.89
CA LEU A 68 0.94 6.39 12.33
C LEU A 68 1.37 7.27 11.14
N LEU A 69 2.48 8.00 11.29
CA LEU A 69 3.01 8.86 10.25
C LEU A 69 3.37 8.06 8.99
N PHE A 70 4.12 6.97 9.14
CA PHE A 70 4.49 6.11 8.02
C PHE A 70 3.28 5.41 7.40
N GLY A 71 2.29 5.02 8.19
CA GLY A 71 1.03 4.47 7.70
C GLY A 71 0.25 5.45 6.83
N ILE A 72 0.13 6.72 7.25
CA ILE A 72 -0.51 7.77 6.46
C ILE A 72 0.27 8.03 5.17
N LEU A 73 1.59 8.18 5.24
CA LEU A 73 2.43 8.41 4.06
C LEU A 73 2.36 7.24 3.07
N GLY A 74 2.38 6.01 3.56
CA GLY A 74 2.22 4.81 2.76
C GLY A 74 0.84 4.71 2.09
N ALA A 75 -0.23 5.05 2.81
CA ALA A 75 -1.59 5.07 2.28
C ALA A 75 -1.77 6.12 1.19
N VAL A 76 -1.26 7.32 1.39
CA VAL A 76 -1.30 8.42 0.41
C VAL A 76 -0.49 8.06 -0.83
N ALA A 77 0.75 7.57 -0.65
CA ALA A 77 1.60 7.17 -1.76
C ALA A 77 0.96 6.04 -2.59
N GLY A 78 0.46 4.98 -1.95
CA GLY A 78 -0.21 3.86 -2.62
C GLY A 78 -1.49 4.29 -3.36
N SER A 79 -2.27 5.20 -2.79
CA SER A 79 -3.45 5.75 -3.46
C SER A 79 -3.06 6.56 -4.71
N HIS A 80 -2.03 7.39 -4.63
CA HIS A 80 -1.52 8.13 -5.79
C HIS A 80 -0.98 7.21 -6.88
N ALA A 81 -0.24 6.15 -6.52
CA ALA A 81 0.24 5.15 -7.47
C ALA A 81 -0.90 4.44 -8.19
N ALA A 82 -1.91 3.96 -7.45
CA ALA A 82 -3.07 3.27 -7.99
C ALA A 82 -3.93 4.17 -8.90
N THR A 83 -4.15 5.42 -8.49
CA THR A 83 -4.91 6.41 -9.30
C THR A 83 -4.14 6.79 -10.57
N GLY A 84 -2.82 6.97 -10.48
CA GLY A 84 -1.96 7.22 -11.62
C GLY A 84 -1.98 6.07 -12.63
N PHE A 85 -1.89 4.84 -12.15
CA PHE A 85 -2.03 3.64 -12.95
C PHE A 85 -3.39 3.58 -13.68
N ALA A 86 -4.50 3.79 -12.95
CA ALA A 86 -5.86 3.78 -13.53
C ALA A 86 -6.03 4.88 -14.59
N ARG A 87 -5.47 6.07 -14.36
CA ARG A 87 -5.46 7.16 -15.34
C ARG A 87 -4.77 6.74 -16.64
N ASN A 88 -3.59 6.15 -16.54
CA ASN A 88 -2.84 5.69 -17.70
C ASN A 88 -3.58 4.57 -18.43
N LEU A 89 -4.17 3.63 -17.68
CA LEU A 89 -4.96 2.54 -18.24
C LEU A 89 -6.17 3.06 -19.01
N ARG A 90 -6.95 4.00 -18.43
CA ARG A 90 -8.09 4.64 -19.13
C ARG A 90 -7.63 5.33 -20.41
N ARG A 91 -6.50 6.04 -20.36
CA ARG A 91 -5.94 6.73 -21.53
C ARG A 91 -5.53 5.76 -22.64
N ALA A 92 -4.91 4.63 -22.26
CA ALA A 92 -4.52 3.60 -23.21
C ALA A 92 -5.74 2.92 -23.84
N MET A 93 -6.76 2.59 -23.03
CA MET A 93 -8.03 2.02 -23.51
C MET A 93 -8.76 2.99 -24.44
N PHE A 94 -8.87 4.26 -24.08
CA PHE A 94 -9.53 5.27 -24.91
C PHE A 94 -8.84 5.42 -26.28
N ARG A 95 -7.51 5.50 -26.31
CA ARG A 95 -6.75 5.54 -27.57
C ARG A 95 -7.01 4.31 -28.42
N ASN A 96 -7.08 3.14 -27.82
CA ASN A 96 -7.33 1.89 -28.54
C ASN A 96 -8.77 1.86 -29.11
N ILE A 97 -9.76 2.34 -28.37
CA ILE A 97 -11.15 2.44 -28.82
C ILE A 97 -11.27 3.39 -30.04
N GLN A 98 -10.51 4.48 -30.05
CA GLN A 98 -10.50 5.42 -31.18
C GLN A 98 -9.95 4.81 -32.49
N THR A 99 -9.21 3.71 -32.42
CA THR A 99 -8.74 2.98 -33.61
C THR A 99 -9.72 1.92 -34.11
N PHE A 100 -10.87 1.73 -33.43
CA PHE A 100 -11.86 0.74 -33.83
C PHE A 100 -12.63 1.18 -35.08
N SER A 101 -12.84 0.24 -36.01
CA SER A 101 -13.76 0.43 -37.11
C SER A 101 -15.22 0.31 -36.64
N PHE A 102 -16.19 0.82 -37.43
CA PHE A 102 -17.61 0.69 -37.11
C PHE A 102 -18.03 -0.76 -36.84
N ALA A 103 -17.52 -1.73 -37.61
CA ALA A 103 -17.78 -3.15 -37.42
C ALA A 103 -17.29 -3.68 -36.04
N ASN A 104 -16.24 -3.10 -35.47
CA ASN A 104 -15.75 -3.44 -34.14
C ASN A 104 -16.62 -2.81 -33.04
N ILE A 105 -17.15 -1.60 -33.28
CA ILE A 105 -18.04 -0.92 -32.31
C ILE A 105 -19.37 -1.67 -32.19
N ASP A 106 -19.91 -2.16 -33.31
CA ASP A 106 -21.14 -2.97 -33.30
C ASP A 106 -20.98 -4.30 -32.56
N LYS A 107 -19.78 -4.90 -32.61
CA LYS A 107 -19.45 -6.12 -31.87
C LYS A 107 -19.35 -5.91 -30.36
N TYR A 108 -18.86 -4.77 -29.93
CA TYR A 108 -18.69 -4.41 -28.52
C TYR A 108 -19.70 -3.32 -28.15
N SER A 109 -20.90 -3.61 -27.76
CA SER A 109 -21.90 -2.59 -27.46
C SER A 109 -21.33 -1.35 -26.73
N THR A 110 -21.79 -0.16 -27.07
CA THR A 110 -21.31 1.10 -26.48
C THR A 110 -21.41 1.09 -24.95
N ALA A 111 -22.50 0.53 -24.42
CA ALA A 111 -22.67 0.35 -22.96
C ALA A 111 -21.57 -0.54 -22.35
N GLY A 112 -21.21 -1.63 -23.03
CA GLY A 112 -20.13 -2.51 -22.58
C GLY A 112 -18.75 -1.83 -22.57
N LEU A 113 -18.45 -0.97 -23.56
CA LEU A 113 -17.21 -0.20 -23.60
C LEU A 113 -17.15 0.84 -22.46
N VAL A 114 -18.27 1.51 -22.17
CA VAL A 114 -18.36 2.46 -21.05
C VAL A 114 -18.13 1.75 -19.72
N THR A 115 -18.78 0.60 -19.48
CA THR A 115 -18.58 -0.18 -18.24
C THR A 115 -17.13 -0.60 -18.06
N ARG A 116 -16.45 -1.05 -19.12
CA ARG A 116 -15.03 -1.41 -19.07
C ARG A 116 -14.14 -0.22 -18.74
N MET A 117 -14.42 0.95 -19.26
CA MET A 117 -13.63 2.17 -18.99
C MET A 117 -13.88 2.76 -17.59
N THR A 118 -15.03 2.47 -16.99
CA THR A 118 -15.43 2.98 -15.66
C THR A 118 -15.22 1.92 -14.60
N THR A 119 -16.13 0.97 -14.49
CA THR A 119 -16.20 -0.02 -13.41
C THR A 119 -15.02 -0.98 -13.43
N ASP A 120 -14.69 -1.55 -14.60
CA ASP A 120 -13.60 -2.53 -14.67
C ASP A 120 -12.25 -1.90 -14.37
N VAL A 121 -11.99 -0.69 -14.87
CA VAL A 121 -10.74 0.03 -14.54
C VAL A 121 -10.68 0.37 -13.06
N THR A 122 -11.80 0.71 -12.43
CA THR A 122 -11.84 0.96 -10.97
C THR A 122 -11.58 -0.31 -10.18
N ASN A 123 -12.13 -1.45 -10.60
CA ASN A 123 -11.86 -2.74 -9.99
C ASN A 123 -10.38 -3.14 -10.11
N VAL A 124 -9.77 -2.93 -11.28
CA VAL A 124 -8.34 -3.16 -11.50
C VAL A 124 -7.48 -2.21 -10.65
N GLN A 125 -7.88 -0.95 -10.50
CA GLN A 125 -7.22 0.01 -9.61
C GLN A 125 -7.21 -0.47 -8.15
N ASN A 126 -8.37 -0.92 -7.65
CA ASN A 126 -8.51 -1.43 -6.29
C ASN A 126 -7.70 -2.72 -6.08
N ALA A 127 -7.72 -3.62 -7.06
CA ALA A 127 -6.91 -4.84 -7.04
C ALA A 127 -5.41 -4.51 -7.02
N PHE A 128 -4.96 -3.55 -7.82
CA PHE A 128 -3.57 -3.10 -7.85
C PHE A 128 -3.14 -2.57 -6.46
N GLN A 129 -3.94 -1.68 -5.86
CA GLN A 129 -3.67 -1.13 -4.53
C GLN A 129 -3.64 -2.22 -3.45
N MET A 130 -4.55 -3.21 -3.53
CA MET A 130 -4.60 -4.33 -2.58
C MET A 130 -3.39 -5.24 -2.71
N ILE A 131 -2.99 -5.58 -3.94
CA ILE A 131 -1.80 -6.38 -4.22
C ILE A 131 -0.54 -5.68 -3.72
N GLU A 132 -0.38 -4.39 -4.00
CA GLU A 132 0.77 -3.59 -3.55
C GLU A 132 0.90 -3.61 -2.02
N ARG A 133 -0.22 -3.48 -1.30
CA ARG A 133 -0.25 -3.57 0.17
C ARG A 133 0.07 -4.98 0.68
N MET A 134 -0.60 -6.00 0.15
CA MET A 134 -0.44 -7.38 0.62
C MET A 134 0.94 -7.95 0.32
N CYS A 135 1.47 -7.71 -0.89
CA CYS A 135 2.78 -8.22 -1.28
C CYS A 135 3.93 -7.65 -0.45
N VAL A 136 3.75 -6.49 0.15
CA VAL A 136 4.76 -5.88 1.03
C VAL A 136 4.53 -6.28 2.48
N ARG A 137 3.31 -6.09 2.99
CA ARG A 137 2.99 -6.26 4.41
C ARG A 137 3.09 -7.72 4.87
N ALA A 138 2.55 -8.66 4.07
CA ALA A 138 2.51 -10.07 4.45
C ALA A 138 3.90 -10.71 4.62
N PRO A 139 4.85 -10.60 3.67
CA PRO A 139 6.18 -11.21 3.84
C PRO A 139 6.98 -10.54 4.97
N VAL A 140 6.83 -9.23 5.16
CA VAL A 140 7.52 -8.52 6.23
C VAL A 140 7.00 -8.98 7.60
N HIS A 141 5.68 -9.05 7.79
CA HIS A 141 5.11 -9.61 9.02
C HIS A 141 5.54 -11.06 9.27
N LEU A 142 5.57 -11.90 8.23
CA LEU A 142 5.97 -13.30 8.36
C LEU A 142 7.43 -13.45 8.78
N VAL A 143 8.33 -12.68 8.18
CA VAL A 143 9.76 -12.68 8.56
C VAL A 143 9.94 -12.24 10.01
N PHE A 144 9.28 -11.16 10.43
CA PHE A 144 9.39 -10.67 11.81
C PHE A 144 8.74 -11.63 12.81
N ALA A 145 7.61 -12.26 12.47
CA ALA A 145 6.97 -13.26 13.33
C ALA A 145 7.84 -14.51 13.55
N LEU A 146 8.65 -14.88 12.56
CA LEU A 146 9.60 -16.01 12.70
C LEU A 146 10.87 -15.64 13.49
N MET A 147 11.20 -14.36 13.56
CA MET A 147 12.39 -13.86 14.30
C MET A 147 12.09 -13.53 15.77
N MET A 148 10.83 -13.56 16.18
CA MET A 148 10.35 -13.20 17.50
C MET A 148 10.04 -14.42 18.35
#